data_7ad5e2e722693627cf6648889ec1ec64
#
_entry.id   7ad5e2e722693627cf6648889ec1ec64
#
_cell.length_a   1.000
_cell.length_b   1.000
_cell.length_c   1.000
_cell.angle_alpha   90.00
_cell.angle_beta   90.00
_cell.angle_gamma   90.00
#
_symmetry.space_group_name_H-M   'P 1'
#
loop_
_entity.id
_entity.type
_entity.pdbx_description
1 polymer ?
#
loop_
_entity_poly.entity_id
_entity_poly.type
_entity_poly.pdbx_seq_one_letter_code
_entity_poly.pdbx_strand_id
1 'polypeptide(L)'
;MERLTVKIGENSAESHRPGQIEACRFAAMIPPQKQMTGMLGHPVAENPIDRMFDAVYAHYGLLPWQFWKNDIANSDDLALAIKALRPLGYRGVGITVPYKVAVIPLLDAVDGDVEAIGAANYLTIENGRLIGHNNDGKGVVKAIEKVAPLKGQRVVMLGAGGAGRAMAVELAWAGAAHLTLITRREEQGREVAATVTRASGVPAEWQPWNGEVAVPAETTLLMNATHLGCAPELEPVPLMWDTLDPACVMVDVITNPRITPFLATARQRGCPVVDGVEMLVQLAMQIFEQWTGVTPEEGVFQRAVAEALGEG
;
A
#
# COMPACT_ATOMS: atom_id res chain seq x y z
N MET A 1 -53.48 -4.13 -16.45
CA MET A 1 -52.35 -3.37 -17.05
C MET A 1 -52.75 -1.89 -17.08
N GLU A 2 -52.50 -1.20 -15.97
CA GLU A 2 -52.82 0.24 -15.88
C GLU A 2 -51.66 1.06 -16.45
N ARG A 3 -52.02 1.98 -17.36
CA ARG A 3 -51.07 2.95 -17.90
C ARG A 3 -50.94 4.12 -16.93
N LEU A 4 -49.77 4.27 -16.34
CA LEU A 4 -49.40 5.49 -15.62
C LEU A 4 -49.20 6.66 -16.60
N THR A 5 -50.14 7.61 -16.56
CA THR A 5 -50.08 8.85 -17.33
C THR A 5 -49.44 9.93 -16.41
N VAL A 6 -48.21 10.32 -16.69
CA VAL A 6 -47.55 11.45 -16.00
C VAL A 6 -47.88 12.73 -16.77
N LYS A 7 -48.59 13.69 -16.15
CA LYS A 7 -48.80 15.05 -16.68
C LYS A 7 -47.51 15.85 -16.62
N ILE A 8 -47.01 16.26 -17.77
CA ILE A 8 -45.88 17.18 -17.91
C ILE A 8 -46.47 18.59 -18.05
N GLY A 9 -46.06 19.50 -17.14
CA GLY A 9 -46.42 20.93 -17.23
C GLY A 9 -45.75 21.59 -18.44
N GLU A 10 -46.52 22.40 -19.14
CA GLU A 10 -46.08 23.20 -20.28
C GLU A 10 -45.13 24.30 -19.83
N ASN A 11 -43.89 24.30 -20.34
CA ASN A 11 -43.15 25.54 -20.57
C ASN A 11 -42.02 25.33 -21.60
N SER A 12 -42.05 26.24 -22.60
CA SER A 12 -41.06 26.58 -23.63
C SER A 12 -40.67 25.50 -24.64
N ALA A 13 -41.12 25.77 -25.87
CA ALA A 13 -40.82 25.03 -27.07
C ALA A 13 -39.37 25.20 -27.52
N GLU A 14 -38.53 24.22 -27.19
CA GLU A 14 -37.34 23.91 -27.98
C GLU A 14 -37.59 22.60 -28.70
N SER A 15 -37.48 22.64 -30.03
CA SER A 15 -37.73 21.51 -30.93
C SER A 15 -36.64 20.44 -30.77
N HIS A 16 -36.81 19.54 -29.84
CA HIS A 16 -35.99 18.34 -29.73
C HIS A 16 -36.56 17.24 -30.63
N ARG A 17 -35.70 16.66 -31.48
CA ARG A 17 -36.08 15.54 -32.35
C ARG A 17 -36.47 14.34 -31.46
N PRO A 18 -37.55 13.58 -31.81
CA PRO A 18 -38.08 12.50 -30.95
C PRO A 18 -37.04 11.46 -30.47
N GLY A 19 -36.04 11.14 -31.27
CA GLY A 19 -34.97 10.19 -30.90
C GLY A 19 -33.98 10.66 -29.85
N GLN A 20 -33.83 12.00 -29.61
CA GLN A 20 -32.92 12.53 -28.60
C GLN A 20 -33.50 12.43 -27.17
N ILE A 21 -34.85 12.52 -27.06
CA ILE A 21 -35.53 12.42 -25.76
C ILE A 21 -35.50 10.97 -25.23
N GLU A 22 -35.65 9.99 -26.14
CA GLU A 22 -35.55 8.57 -25.76
C GLU A 22 -34.12 8.18 -25.37
N ALA A 23 -33.09 8.64 -26.07
CA ALA A 23 -31.72 8.39 -25.75
C ALA A 23 -31.30 8.99 -24.36
N CYS A 24 -31.78 10.23 -24.06
CA CYS A 24 -31.55 10.84 -22.73
C CYS A 24 -32.30 10.10 -21.62
N ARG A 25 -33.52 9.60 -21.86
CA ARG A 25 -34.26 8.81 -20.86
C ARG A 25 -33.62 7.44 -20.59
N PHE A 26 -33.11 6.79 -21.65
CA PHE A 26 -32.41 5.52 -21.53
C PHE A 26 -31.07 5.69 -20.78
N ALA A 27 -30.32 6.74 -21.08
CA ALA A 27 -29.07 7.05 -20.38
C ALA A 27 -29.28 7.30 -18.87
N ALA A 28 -30.41 7.93 -18.48
CA ALA A 28 -30.78 8.15 -17.09
C ALA A 28 -31.28 6.88 -16.36
N MET A 29 -31.62 5.83 -17.09
CA MET A 29 -32.07 4.53 -16.53
C MET A 29 -30.97 3.49 -16.46
N ILE A 30 -29.79 3.72 -17.06
CA ILE A 30 -28.63 2.87 -16.92
C ILE A 30 -27.97 3.26 -15.60
N PRO A 31 -27.90 2.37 -14.61
CA PRO A 31 -27.20 2.68 -13.37
C PRO A 31 -25.74 3.03 -13.70
N PRO A 32 -25.12 3.95 -12.97
CA PRO A 32 -23.72 4.30 -13.18
C PRO A 32 -22.89 3.03 -13.19
N GLN A 33 -22.01 2.90 -14.18
CA GLN A 33 -21.15 1.73 -14.34
C GLN A 33 -20.35 1.50 -13.06
N LYS A 34 -20.39 0.28 -12.55
CA LYS A 34 -19.57 -0.10 -11.39
C LYS A 34 -18.10 0.16 -11.69
N GLN A 35 -17.42 0.82 -10.78
CA GLN A 35 -15.99 1.03 -10.85
C GLN A 35 -15.31 -0.06 -10.01
N MET A 36 -14.40 -0.80 -10.59
CA MET A 36 -13.69 -1.87 -9.91
C MET A 36 -12.27 -1.44 -9.57
N THR A 37 -11.92 -1.65 -8.33
CA THR A 37 -10.55 -1.60 -7.83
C THR A 37 -10.27 -2.89 -7.09
N GLY A 38 -9.04 -3.11 -6.66
CA GLY A 38 -8.75 -4.33 -5.92
C GLY A 38 -7.32 -4.49 -5.52
N MET A 39 -6.99 -5.71 -5.11
CA MET A 39 -5.63 -6.13 -4.79
C MET A 39 -5.38 -7.51 -5.40
N LEU A 40 -4.15 -7.73 -5.90
CA LEU A 40 -3.64 -9.01 -6.39
C LEU A 40 -2.45 -9.45 -5.52
N GLY A 41 -2.44 -10.68 -5.09
CA GLY A 41 -1.35 -11.28 -4.32
C GLY A 41 -1.67 -12.67 -3.80
N HIS A 42 -0.83 -13.20 -2.91
CA HIS A 42 -1.07 -14.46 -2.20
C HIS A 42 -0.22 -14.57 -0.93
N PRO A 43 -0.83 -14.89 0.23
CA PRO A 43 -2.26 -14.85 0.52
C PRO A 43 -2.79 -13.43 0.68
N VAL A 44 -4.08 -13.20 0.44
CA VAL A 44 -4.72 -11.87 0.58
C VAL A 44 -5.88 -11.85 1.57
N ALA A 45 -6.28 -13.00 2.10
CA ALA A 45 -7.49 -13.15 2.91
C ALA A 45 -7.48 -12.26 4.16
N GLU A 46 -6.37 -12.23 4.88
CA GLU A 46 -6.23 -11.54 6.18
C GLU A 46 -6.01 -10.02 6.06
N ASN A 47 -5.83 -9.50 4.86
CA ASN A 47 -5.59 -8.07 4.68
C ASN A 47 -6.91 -7.30 4.83
N PRO A 48 -6.99 -6.27 5.70
CA PRO A 48 -8.22 -5.51 5.96
C PRO A 48 -8.58 -4.49 4.87
N ILE A 49 -7.78 -4.37 3.83
CA ILE A 49 -7.83 -3.28 2.84
C ILE A 49 -9.16 -3.21 2.08
N ASP A 50 -9.81 -4.34 1.79
CA ASP A 50 -11.10 -4.39 1.12
C ASP A 50 -12.19 -3.71 1.95
N ARG A 51 -12.33 -4.10 3.23
CA ARG A 51 -13.30 -3.51 4.15
C ARG A 51 -13.03 -2.02 4.37
N MET A 52 -11.75 -1.64 4.48
CA MET A 52 -11.36 -0.24 4.60
C MET A 52 -11.78 0.57 3.35
N PHE A 53 -11.46 0.10 2.14
CA PHE A 53 -11.81 0.84 0.91
C PHE A 53 -13.31 0.90 0.68
N ASP A 54 -14.07 -0.17 0.95
CA ASP A 54 -15.52 -0.17 0.82
C ASP A 54 -16.18 0.85 1.77
N ALA A 55 -15.70 0.95 3.02
CA ALA A 55 -16.16 1.97 3.98
C ALA A 55 -15.80 3.39 3.51
N VAL A 56 -14.59 3.59 2.97
CA VAL A 56 -14.14 4.88 2.44
C VAL A 56 -14.95 5.27 1.20
N TYR A 57 -15.19 4.36 0.25
CA TYR A 57 -16.05 4.63 -0.91
C TYR A 57 -17.47 5.02 -0.50
N ALA A 58 -18.03 4.33 0.49
CA ALA A 58 -19.37 4.67 1.04
C ALA A 58 -19.38 6.07 1.66
N HIS A 59 -18.35 6.43 2.44
CA HIS A 59 -18.21 7.74 3.07
C HIS A 59 -18.22 8.89 2.05
N TYR A 60 -17.49 8.74 0.94
CA TYR A 60 -17.41 9.75 -0.13
C TYR A 60 -18.56 9.66 -1.14
N GLY A 61 -19.56 8.81 -0.91
CA GLY A 61 -20.69 8.64 -1.84
C GLY A 61 -20.32 7.97 -3.16
N LEU A 62 -19.20 7.29 -3.22
CA LEU A 62 -18.72 6.56 -4.41
C LEU A 62 -19.36 5.17 -4.49
N LEU A 63 -20.70 5.09 -4.41
CA LEU A 63 -21.45 3.83 -4.32
C LEU A 63 -21.25 2.86 -5.49
N PRO A 64 -20.91 3.28 -6.73
CA PRO A 64 -20.58 2.33 -7.80
C PRO A 64 -19.21 1.68 -7.66
N TRP A 65 -18.35 2.16 -6.74
CA TRP A 65 -17.01 1.65 -6.52
C TRP A 65 -17.02 0.44 -5.62
N GLN A 66 -16.21 -0.57 -5.94
CA GLN A 66 -16.04 -1.80 -5.16
C GLN A 66 -14.57 -2.20 -5.16
N PHE A 67 -14.11 -2.71 -4.02
CA PHE A 67 -12.74 -3.22 -3.87
C PHE A 67 -12.75 -4.74 -3.78
N TRP A 68 -11.97 -5.42 -4.62
CA TRP A 68 -11.91 -6.87 -4.68
C TRP A 68 -10.53 -7.40 -4.31
N LYS A 69 -10.46 -8.38 -3.42
CA LYS A 69 -9.25 -9.16 -3.19
C LYS A 69 -9.21 -10.32 -4.18
N ASN A 70 -8.12 -10.41 -4.94
CA ASN A 70 -7.91 -11.46 -5.93
C ASN A 70 -6.70 -12.30 -5.49
N ASP A 71 -6.97 -13.48 -4.97
CA ASP A 71 -5.93 -14.42 -4.53
C ASP A 71 -5.37 -15.19 -5.73
N ILE A 72 -4.11 -14.95 -6.07
CA ILE A 72 -3.39 -15.58 -7.17
C ILE A 72 -2.37 -16.56 -6.58
N ALA A 73 -2.82 -17.73 -6.18
CA ALA A 73 -1.98 -18.73 -5.53
C ALA A 73 -0.93 -19.33 -6.47
N ASN A 74 -1.26 -19.47 -7.78
CA ASN A 74 -0.33 -19.92 -8.79
C ASN A 74 0.31 -18.75 -9.52
N SER A 75 1.62 -18.60 -9.42
CA SER A 75 2.38 -17.50 -10.08
C SER A 75 2.25 -17.51 -11.61
N ASP A 76 1.98 -18.65 -12.24
CA ASP A 76 1.79 -18.76 -13.68
C ASP A 76 0.53 -18.05 -14.16
N ASP A 77 -0.45 -17.85 -13.27
CA ASP A 77 -1.69 -17.15 -13.57
C ASP A 77 -1.57 -15.62 -13.48
N LEU A 78 -0.46 -15.09 -12.95
CA LEU A 78 -0.27 -13.64 -12.77
C LEU A 78 -0.43 -12.89 -14.10
N ALA A 79 0.20 -13.37 -15.17
CA ALA A 79 0.14 -12.71 -16.48
C ALA A 79 -1.27 -12.66 -17.06
N LEU A 80 -2.06 -13.72 -16.85
CA LEU A 80 -3.46 -13.77 -17.25
C LEU A 80 -4.30 -12.79 -16.41
N ALA A 81 -4.11 -12.79 -15.08
CA ALA A 81 -4.81 -11.89 -14.18
C ALA A 81 -4.57 -10.41 -14.54
N ILE A 82 -3.31 -10.02 -14.77
CA ILE A 82 -2.95 -8.65 -15.18
C ILE A 82 -3.59 -8.26 -16.52
N LYS A 83 -3.59 -9.16 -17.51
CA LYS A 83 -4.25 -8.91 -18.81
C LYS A 83 -5.76 -8.75 -18.69
N ALA A 84 -6.39 -9.47 -17.77
CA ALA A 84 -7.83 -9.44 -17.54
C ALA A 84 -8.33 -8.11 -16.94
N LEU A 85 -7.48 -7.35 -16.26
CA LEU A 85 -7.88 -6.09 -15.62
C LEU A 85 -8.53 -5.09 -16.59
N ARG A 86 -8.00 -4.99 -17.80
CA ARG A 86 -8.51 -4.07 -18.84
C ARG A 86 -9.94 -4.42 -19.29
N PRO A 87 -10.20 -5.64 -19.83
CA PRO A 87 -11.53 -5.98 -20.30
C PRO A 87 -12.56 -6.10 -19.18
N LEU A 88 -12.14 -6.33 -17.95
CA LEU A 88 -13.01 -6.30 -16.77
C LEU A 88 -13.33 -4.89 -16.28
N GLY A 89 -12.64 -3.86 -16.79
CA GLY A 89 -12.95 -2.46 -16.47
C GLY A 89 -12.41 -2.00 -15.10
N TYR A 90 -11.32 -2.60 -14.61
CA TYR A 90 -10.67 -2.11 -13.42
C TYR A 90 -10.12 -0.70 -13.62
N ARG A 91 -10.18 0.13 -12.56
CA ARG A 91 -9.55 1.46 -12.51
C ARG A 91 -8.09 1.35 -12.05
N GLY A 92 -7.84 0.41 -11.18
CA GLY A 92 -6.52 0.11 -10.66
C GLY A 92 -6.56 -1.03 -9.66
N VAL A 93 -5.40 -1.57 -9.35
CA VAL A 93 -5.24 -2.65 -8.36
C VAL A 93 -3.95 -2.46 -7.56
N GLY A 94 -4.01 -2.76 -6.26
CA GLY A 94 -2.84 -2.97 -5.43
C GLY A 94 -2.13 -4.27 -5.81
N ILE A 95 -0.82 -4.29 -5.72
CA ILE A 95 0.00 -5.49 -5.90
C ILE A 95 0.70 -5.79 -4.58
N THR A 96 0.47 -6.98 -4.05
CA THR A 96 1.13 -7.42 -2.82
C THR A 96 2.03 -8.63 -3.03
N VAL A 97 2.54 -9.19 -1.96
CA VAL A 97 3.41 -10.37 -1.97
C VAL A 97 2.74 -11.51 -2.75
N PRO A 98 3.48 -12.27 -3.56
CA PRO A 98 4.90 -12.16 -3.87
C PRO A 98 5.20 -11.37 -5.16
N TYR A 99 4.24 -10.62 -5.72
CA TYR A 99 4.21 -10.21 -7.13
C TYR A 99 4.75 -8.81 -7.41
N LYS A 100 5.17 -8.02 -6.40
CA LYS A 100 5.61 -6.62 -6.58
C LYS A 100 6.76 -6.42 -7.58
N VAL A 101 7.65 -7.42 -7.72
CA VAL A 101 8.74 -7.41 -8.72
C VAL A 101 8.29 -8.09 -10.01
N ALA A 102 7.62 -9.25 -9.89
CA ALA A 102 7.22 -10.07 -11.03
C ALA A 102 6.19 -9.39 -11.95
N VAL A 103 5.43 -8.41 -11.45
CA VAL A 103 4.42 -7.68 -12.23
C VAL A 103 5.03 -6.72 -13.25
N ILE A 104 6.23 -6.18 -13.00
CA ILE A 104 6.84 -5.12 -13.81
C ILE A 104 6.90 -5.44 -15.31
N PRO A 105 7.41 -6.61 -15.75
CA PRO A 105 7.48 -6.95 -17.18
C PRO A 105 6.11 -7.15 -17.85
N LEU A 106 5.02 -7.15 -17.08
CA LEU A 106 3.64 -7.31 -17.57
C LEU A 106 2.93 -5.97 -17.79
N LEU A 107 3.58 -4.85 -17.45
CA LEU A 107 3.03 -3.50 -17.52
C LEU A 107 3.40 -2.79 -18.81
N ASP A 108 2.59 -1.81 -19.21
CA ASP A 108 2.87 -0.98 -20.40
C ASP A 108 3.84 0.17 -20.08
N ALA A 109 3.88 0.60 -18.82
CA ALA A 109 4.79 1.61 -18.32
C ALA A 109 4.94 1.51 -16.79
N VAL A 110 5.97 2.13 -16.28
CA VAL A 110 6.18 2.35 -14.84
C VAL A 110 6.56 3.81 -14.62
N ASP A 111 6.35 4.32 -13.40
CA ASP A 111 6.86 5.64 -13.02
C ASP A 111 8.33 5.60 -12.60
N GLY A 112 8.91 6.79 -12.37
CA GLY A 112 10.32 6.92 -12.01
C GLY A 112 10.67 6.25 -10.67
N ASP A 113 9.72 6.14 -9.75
CA ASP A 113 9.93 5.47 -8.47
C ASP A 113 10.07 3.95 -8.68
N VAL A 114 9.21 3.36 -9.49
CA VAL A 114 9.31 1.92 -9.85
C VAL A 114 10.59 1.63 -10.62
N GLU A 115 11.01 2.52 -11.53
CA GLU A 115 12.29 2.36 -12.24
C GLU A 115 13.48 2.33 -11.29
N ALA A 116 13.49 3.22 -10.30
CA ALA A 116 14.58 3.30 -9.31
C ALA A 116 14.55 2.14 -8.30
N ILE A 117 13.35 1.79 -7.82
CA ILE A 117 13.12 0.79 -6.77
C ILE A 117 13.18 -0.64 -7.31
N GLY A 118 12.66 -0.88 -8.51
CA GLY A 118 12.51 -2.22 -9.09
C GLY A 118 11.36 -3.04 -8.49
N ALA A 119 10.31 -2.38 -7.99
CA ALA A 119 9.09 -3.02 -7.51
C ALA A 119 7.89 -2.08 -7.68
N ALA A 120 6.70 -2.62 -8.00
CA ALA A 120 5.42 -1.90 -8.05
C ALA A 120 4.47 -2.47 -6.99
N ASN A 121 3.80 -1.60 -6.21
CA ASN A 121 2.81 -2.04 -5.22
C ASN A 121 1.37 -1.67 -5.60
N TYR A 122 1.15 -0.86 -6.63
CA TYR A 122 -0.17 -0.64 -7.22
C TYR A 122 -0.07 -0.24 -8.68
N LEU A 123 -1.19 -0.39 -9.37
CA LEU A 123 -1.36 -0.08 -10.79
C LEU A 123 -2.48 0.92 -10.98
N THR A 124 -2.35 1.80 -11.97
CA THR A 124 -3.45 2.55 -12.58
C THR A 124 -3.73 2.03 -13.99
N ILE A 125 -4.99 2.17 -14.43
CA ILE A 125 -5.39 1.87 -15.80
C ILE A 125 -5.86 3.16 -16.46
N GLU A 126 -4.99 3.75 -17.26
CA GLU A 126 -5.19 5.05 -17.89
C GLU A 126 -5.19 4.89 -19.43
N ASN A 127 -6.31 5.26 -20.07
CA ASN A 127 -6.47 5.11 -21.51
C ASN A 127 -6.15 3.68 -22.00
N GLY A 128 -6.52 2.67 -21.23
CA GLY A 128 -6.27 1.27 -21.50
C GLY A 128 -4.82 0.80 -21.27
N ARG A 129 -3.92 1.65 -20.74
CA ARG A 129 -2.55 1.30 -20.38
C ARG A 129 -2.46 0.95 -18.89
N LEU A 130 -1.73 -0.09 -18.58
CA LEU A 130 -1.35 -0.48 -17.22
C LEU A 130 -0.06 0.24 -16.83
N ILE A 131 -0.15 1.11 -15.82
CA ILE A 131 0.98 1.89 -15.34
C ILE A 131 1.28 1.46 -13.90
N GLY A 132 2.52 1.08 -13.65
CA GLY A 132 2.97 0.66 -12.33
C GLY A 132 3.50 1.81 -11.49
N HIS A 133 3.17 1.79 -10.21
CA HIS A 133 3.57 2.77 -9.21
C HIS A 133 4.07 2.09 -7.95
N ASN A 134 4.81 2.84 -7.12
CA ASN A 134 5.19 2.38 -5.78
C ASN A 134 5.05 3.50 -4.74
N ASN A 135 4.29 3.22 -3.68
CA ASN A 135 4.16 4.13 -2.54
C ASN A 135 4.31 3.45 -1.17
N ASP A 136 4.79 2.20 -1.12
CA ASP A 136 5.08 1.51 0.15
C ASP A 136 6.02 2.35 1.02
N GLY A 137 7.11 2.83 0.42
CA GLY A 137 8.08 3.65 1.11
C GLY A 137 7.54 5.03 1.48
N LYS A 138 6.76 5.67 0.61
CA LYS A 138 6.12 6.96 0.91
C LYS A 138 5.16 6.86 2.10
N GLY A 139 4.43 5.75 2.20
CA GLY A 139 3.55 5.50 3.34
C GLY A 139 4.33 5.42 4.66
N VAL A 140 5.42 4.66 4.68
CA VAL A 140 6.23 4.51 5.90
C VAL A 140 6.97 5.81 6.25
N VAL A 141 7.49 6.55 5.27
CA VAL A 141 8.12 7.86 5.49
C VAL A 141 7.15 8.81 6.20
N LYS A 142 5.93 8.97 5.66
CA LYS A 142 4.91 9.82 6.28
C LYS A 142 4.51 9.35 7.68
N ALA A 143 4.43 8.05 7.92
CA ALA A 143 4.13 7.50 9.23
C ALA A 143 5.25 7.82 10.24
N ILE A 144 6.52 7.66 9.86
CA ILE A 144 7.67 7.95 10.71
C ILE A 144 7.77 9.44 11.01
N GLU A 145 7.55 10.32 10.04
CA GLU A 145 7.65 11.78 10.20
C GLU A 145 6.67 12.37 11.22
N LYS A 146 5.60 11.64 11.55
CA LYS A 146 4.70 12.01 12.66
C LYS A 146 5.34 11.81 14.05
N VAL A 147 6.36 10.98 14.14
CA VAL A 147 7.02 10.59 15.41
C VAL A 147 8.42 11.20 15.52
N ALA A 148 9.18 11.19 14.41
CA ALA A 148 10.55 11.71 14.39
C ALA A 148 10.96 12.15 12.98
N PRO A 149 11.82 13.17 12.83
CA PRO A 149 12.35 13.55 11.52
C PRO A 149 13.27 12.46 10.96
N LEU A 150 13.18 12.20 9.65
CA LEU A 150 14.03 11.19 8.98
C LEU A 150 15.43 11.69 8.66
N LYS A 151 15.59 13.00 8.52
CA LYS A 151 16.90 13.59 8.20
C LYS A 151 17.96 13.25 9.23
N GLY A 152 19.02 12.60 8.78
CA GLY A 152 20.15 12.23 9.63
C GLY A 152 19.98 10.91 10.38
N GLN A 153 18.85 10.20 10.24
CA GLN A 153 18.62 8.91 10.90
C GLN A 153 19.60 7.84 10.35
N ARG A 154 20.07 7.01 11.27
CA ARG A 154 20.83 5.79 10.97
C ARG A 154 19.88 4.60 11.10
N VAL A 155 19.47 4.09 9.95
CA VAL A 155 18.39 3.11 9.85
C VAL A 155 18.96 1.70 9.83
N VAL A 156 18.44 0.82 10.68
CA VAL A 156 18.58 -0.62 10.56
C VAL A 156 17.24 -1.19 10.10
N MET A 157 17.24 -1.96 9.04
CA MET A 157 16.04 -2.60 8.51
C MET A 157 16.20 -4.11 8.46
N LEU A 158 15.27 -4.80 9.11
CA LEU A 158 15.16 -6.26 9.10
C LEU A 158 14.29 -6.68 7.91
N GLY A 159 14.89 -7.35 6.94
CA GLY A 159 14.20 -7.76 5.71
C GLY A 159 14.41 -6.79 4.54
N ALA A 160 14.42 -7.36 3.32
CA ALA A 160 14.61 -6.63 2.06
C ALA A 160 13.73 -7.21 0.94
N GLY A 161 12.48 -7.58 1.24
CA GLY A 161 11.48 -8.02 0.27
C GLY A 161 11.02 -6.88 -0.65
N GLY A 162 9.99 -7.11 -1.47
CA GLY A 162 9.47 -6.10 -2.40
C GLY A 162 9.07 -4.78 -1.72
N ALA A 163 8.39 -4.84 -0.57
CA ALA A 163 8.07 -3.65 0.22
C ALA A 163 9.33 -3.06 0.89
N GLY A 164 10.17 -3.90 1.50
CA GLY A 164 11.42 -3.45 2.13
C GLY A 164 12.36 -2.72 1.17
N ARG A 165 12.44 -3.15 -0.08
CA ARG A 165 13.19 -2.46 -1.14
C ARG A 165 12.70 -1.02 -1.34
N ALA A 166 11.39 -0.83 -1.47
CA ALA A 166 10.78 0.48 -1.63
C ALA A 166 11.01 1.38 -0.41
N MET A 167 10.81 0.82 0.78
CA MET A 167 11.03 1.55 2.04
C MET A 167 12.49 1.98 2.19
N ALA A 168 13.46 1.12 1.87
CA ALA A 168 14.88 1.46 1.97
C ALA A 168 15.26 2.64 1.05
N VAL A 169 14.77 2.66 -0.18
CA VAL A 169 15.04 3.75 -1.15
C VAL A 169 14.37 5.05 -0.67
N GLU A 170 13.11 5.00 -0.28
CA GLU A 170 12.36 6.19 0.15
C GLU A 170 12.89 6.78 1.47
N LEU A 171 13.31 5.94 2.43
CA LEU A 171 13.98 6.42 3.64
C LEU A 171 15.27 7.17 3.32
N ALA A 172 16.03 6.69 2.34
CA ALA A 172 17.24 7.37 1.89
C ALA A 172 16.91 8.69 1.17
N TRP A 173 15.89 8.73 0.31
CA TRP A 173 15.42 9.98 -0.33
C TRP A 173 14.88 10.99 0.69
N ALA A 174 14.26 10.51 1.77
CA ALA A 174 13.78 11.35 2.87
C ALA A 174 14.89 11.87 3.79
N GLY A 175 16.16 11.51 3.52
CA GLY A 175 17.33 12.08 4.18
C GLY A 175 17.93 11.24 5.29
N ALA A 176 17.65 9.94 5.37
CA ALA A 176 18.41 9.03 6.23
C ALA A 176 19.91 9.15 5.88
N ALA A 177 20.76 9.12 6.91
CA ALA A 177 22.20 9.27 6.76
C ALA A 177 22.90 7.96 6.39
N HIS A 178 22.33 6.82 6.78
CA HIS A 178 22.89 5.50 6.55
C HIS A 178 21.81 4.43 6.67
N LEU A 179 21.90 3.36 5.87
CA LEU A 179 21.03 2.19 5.98
C LEU A 179 21.84 0.90 6.18
N THR A 180 21.47 0.10 7.17
CA THR A 180 21.97 -1.27 7.34
C THR A 180 20.84 -2.24 7.12
N LEU A 181 20.96 -3.12 6.12
CA LEU A 181 19.96 -4.13 5.75
C LEU A 181 20.38 -5.47 6.36
N ILE A 182 19.61 -5.97 7.32
CA ILE A 182 19.86 -7.27 7.95
C ILE A 182 18.91 -8.29 7.35
N THR A 183 19.45 -9.24 6.57
CA THR A 183 18.64 -10.24 5.86
C THR A 183 19.25 -11.62 5.86
N ARG A 184 18.39 -12.66 5.77
CA ARG A 184 18.82 -14.06 5.64
C ARG A 184 19.40 -14.37 4.26
N ARG A 185 18.92 -13.68 3.22
CA ARG A 185 19.36 -13.84 1.82
C ARG A 185 20.36 -12.75 1.47
N GLU A 186 21.62 -13.12 1.36
CA GLU A 186 22.73 -12.22 1.07
C GLU A 186 22.55 -11.48 -0.25
N GLU A 187 22.30 -12.22 -1.33
CA GLU A 187 22.13 -11.64 -2.67
C GLU A 187 21.10 -10.53 -2.68
N GLN A 188 19.92 -10.80 -2.12
CA GLN A 188 18.83 -9.83 -2.04
C GLN A 188 19.20 -8.62 -1.17
N GLY A 189 19.85 -8.83 -0.03
CA GLY A 189 20.24 -7.74 0.86
C GLY A 189 21.28 -6.83 0.20
N ARG A 190 22.28 -7.40 -0.45
CA ARG A 190 23.32 -6.65 -1.20
C ARG A 190 22.74 -5.91 -2.40
N GLU A 191 21.83 -6.53 -3.14
CA GLU A 191 21.13 -5.90 -4.25
C GLU A 191 20.35 -4.65 -3.80
N VAL A 192 19.61 -4.75 -2.69
CA VAL A 192 18.84 -3.61 -2.17
C VAL A 192 19.77 -2.53 -1.65
N ALA A 193 20.85 -2.87 -0.93
CA ALA A 193 21.85 -1.89 -0.49
C ALA A 193 22.48 -1.13 -1.68
N ALA A 194 22.85 -1.85 -2.74
CA ALA A 194 23.36 -1.25 -3.96
C ALA A 194 22.32 -0.36 -4.65
N THR A 195 21.05 -0.76 -4.64
CA THR A 195 19.94 0.03 -5.19
C THR A 195 19.75 1.33 -4.43
N VAL A 196 19.76 1.30 -3.09
CA VAL A 196 19.69 2.50 -2.24
C VAL A 196 20.83 3.46 -2.59
N THR A 197 22.06 2.97 -2.56
CA THR A 197 23.24 3.82 -2.85
C THR A 197 23.17 4.42 -4.27
N ARG A 198 22.76 3.64 -5.26
CA ARG A 198 22.62 4.11 -6.65
C ARG A 198 21.52 5.17 -6.79
N ALA A 199 20.37 4.97 -6.14
CA ALA A 199 19.20 5.82 -6.29
C ALA A 199 19.29 7.13 -5.49
N SER A 200 20.02 7.16 -4.38
CA SER A 200 20.02 8.28 -3.44
C SER A 200 21.40 8.86 -3.13
N GLY A 201 22.48 8.12 -3.38
CA GLY A 201 23.82 8.47 -2.91
C GLY A 201 24.06 8.19 -1.41
N VAL A 202 23.06 7.74 -0.67
CA VAL A 202 23.17 7.42 0.76
C VAL A 202 23.93 6.10 0.92
N PRO A 203 24.93 6.01 1.83
CA PRO A 203 25.61 4.77 2.12
C PRO A 203 24.64 3.72 2.67
N ALA A 204 24.66 2.54 2.04
CA ALA A 204 23.87 1.41 2.48
C ALA A 204 24.71 0.13 2.45
N GLU A 205 24.58 -0.71 3.47
CA GLU A 205 25.30 -1.96 3.60
C GLU A 205 24.36 -3.12 3.95
N TRP A 206 24.80 -4.33 3.66
CA TRP A 206 24.16 -5.55 4.06
C TRP A 206 24.91 -6.21 5.20
N GLN A 207 24.15 -6.76 6.16
CA GLN A 207 24.67 -7.62 7.22
C GLN A 207 23.89 -8.94 7.27
N PRO A 208 24.55 -10.08 7.60
CA PRO A 208 23.88 -11.37 7.68
C PRO A 208 22.95 -11.46 8.89
N TRP A 209 21.77 -12.03 8.69
CA TRP A 209 20.89 -12.39 9.80
C TRP A 209 21.20 -13.80 10.30
N ASN A 210 21.99 -13.91 11.35
CA ASN A 210 22.42 -15.16 11.95
C ASN A 210 21.94 -15.23 13.42
N GLY A 211 20.77 -15.83 13.67
CA GLY A 211 20.21 -15.95 15.02
C GLY A 211 19.67 -14.62 15.56
N GLU A 212 19.95 -14.31 16.82
CA GLU A 212 19.55 -13.04 17.42
C GLU A 212 20.31 -11.86 16.82
N VAL A 213 19.58 -10.79 16.55
CA VAL A 213 20.15 -9.57 15.97
C VAL A 213 20.61 -8.61 17.06
N ALA A 214 21.91 -8.34 17.12
CA ALA A 214 22.44 -7.22 17.88
C ALA A 214 22.21 -5.91 17.11
N VAL A 215 21.59 -4.92 17.75
CA VAL A 215 21.36 -3.61 17.14
C VAL A 215 22.67 -2.82 17.17
N PRO A 216 23.18 -2.35 16.01
CA PRO A 216 24.35 -1.47 15.99
C PRO A 216 24.16 -0.24 16.88
N ALA A 217 25.16 0.11 17.67
CA ALA A 217 25.08 1.14 18.73
C ALA A 217 24.63 2.54 18.23
N GLU A 218 24.89 2.86 16.97
CA GLU A 218 24.53 4.15 16.37
C GLU A 218 23.13 4.17 15.73
N THR A 219 22.33 3.09 15.91
CA THR A 219 21.01 2.97 15.33
C THR A 219 20.04 3.94 15.98
N THR A 220 19.41 4.78 15.17
CA THR A 220 18.40 5.74 15.63
C THR A 220 16.98 5.36 15.18
N LEU A 221 16.89 4.44 14.19
CA LEU A 221 15.64 3.88 13.73
C LEU A 221 15.84 2.40 13.40
N LEU A 222 15.00 1.53 13.98
CA LEU A 222 14.97 0.09 13.69
C LEU A 222 13.60 -0.30 13.12
N MET A 223 13.61 -0.89 11.93
CA MET A 223 12.40 -1.28 11.21
C MET A 223 12.31 -2.79 11.03
N ASN A 224 11.18 -3.38 11.41
CA ASN A 224 10.80 -4.71 10.98
C ASN A 224 10.03 -4.65 9.66
N ALA A 225 10.67 -5.05 8.56
CA ALA A 225 10.08 -5.20 7.22
C ALA A 225 9.94 -6.69 6.83
N THR A 226 9.79 -7.58 7.81
CA THR A 226 9.53 -9.00 7.64
C THR A 226 8.08 -9.36 7.99
N HIS A 227 7.74 -10.63 7.93
CA HIS A 227 6.47 -11.17 8.42
C HIS A 227 6.51 -11.63 9.88
N LEU A 228 7.67 -11.54 10.56
CA LEU A 228 7.80 -11.95 11.95
C LEU A 228 6.98 -11.06 12.87
N GLY A 229 6.08 -11.66 13.62
CA GLY A 229 5.10 -10.96 14.46
C GLY A 229 3.71 -10.82 13.82
N CYS A 230 3.52 -11.29 12.57
CA CYS A 230 2.22 -11.32 11.91
C CYS A 230 1.34 -12.45 12.46
N ALA A 231 0.04 -12.18 12.61
CA ALA A 231 -0.94 -13.21 12.94
C ALA A 231 -1.07 -14.23 11.77
N PRO A 232 -1.40 -15.51 12.07
CA PRO A 232 -1.70 -16.06 13.38
C PRO A 232 -0.48 -16.52 14.20
N GLU A 233 0.71 -16.69 13.59
CA GLU A 233 1.88 -17.31 14.22
C GLU A 233 2.51 -16.45 15.31
N LEU A 234 2.53 -15.13 15.13
CA LEU A 234 3.10 -14.14 16.06
C LEU A 234 4.57 -14.43 16.43
N GLU A 235 5.33 -15.06 15.54
CA GLU A 235 6.73 -15.39 15.77
C GLU A 235 7.53 -14.10 16.06
N PRO A 236 8.22 -14.01 17.23
CA PRO A 236 8.89 -12.78 17.61
C PRO A 236 10.11 -12.51 16.73
N VAL A 237 10.42 -11.25 16.51
CA VAL A 237 11.71 -10.83 15.93
C VAL A 237 12.81 -11.17 16.94
N PRO A 238 13.79 -12.02 16.57
CA PRO A 238 14.88 -12.40 17.46
C PRO A 238 15.89 -11.24 17.60
N LEU A 239 15.65 -10.36 18.57
CA LEU A 239 16.42 -9.15 18.80
C LEU A 239 17.10 -9.19 20.17
N MET A 240 18.38 -8.85 20.21
CA MET A 240 19.12 -8.64 21.47
C MET A 240 18.73 -7.27 22.05
N TRP A 241 17.61 -7.23 22.76
CA TRP A 241 16.97 -6.00 23.25
C TRP A 241 17.88 -5.12 24.15
N ASP A 242 18.86 -5.71 24.79
CA ASP A 242 19.79 -4.96 25.65
C ASP A 242 20.84 -4.15 24.88
N THR A 243 20.92 -4.36 23.56
CA THR A 243 21.76 -3.56 22.66
C THR A 243 21.02 -2.33 22.09
N LEU A 244 19.71 -2.18 22.37
CA LEU A 244 18.87 -1.12 21.83
C LEU A 244 18.91 0.12 22.74
N ASP A 245 19.16 1.28 22.13
CA ASP A 245 18.93 2.58 22.77
C ASP A 245 17.41 2.84 22.89
N PRO A 246 16.85 3.15 24.08
CA PRO A 246 15.44 3.50 24.23
C PRO A 246 14.99 4.72 23.42
N ALA A 247 15.90 5.58 22.98
CA ALA A 247 15.58 6.69 22.09
C ALA A 247 15.38 6.26 20.61
N CYS A 248 15.72 5.00 20.27
CA CYS A 248 15.54 4.47 18.92
C CYS A 248 14.06 4.40 18.52
N VAL A 249 13.72 4.92 17.36
CA VAL A 249 12.38 4.80 16.79
C VAL A 249 12.18 3.39 16.26
N MET A 250 11.14 2.72 16.73
CA MET A 250 10.83 1.34 16.36
C MET A 250 9.65 1.30 15.39
N VAL A 251 9.86 0.75 14.21
CA VAL A 251 8.88 0.72 13.12
C VAL A 251 8.53 -0.72 12.76
N ASP A 252 7.25 -1.03 12.66
CA ASP A 252 6.78 -2.33 12.16
C ASP A 252 5.80 -2.13 11.01
N VAL A 253 5.96 -2.89 9.92
CA VAL A 253 5.08 -2.79 8.75
C VAL A 253 3.89 -3.73 8.80
N ILE A 254 3.78 -4.54 9.85
CA ILE A 254 2.69 -5.49 10.06
C ILE A 254 1.43 -4.74 10.48
N THR A 255 0.31 -5.08 9.86
CA THR A 255 -1.00 -4.47 10.14
C THR A 255 -1.89 -5.33 11.04
N ASN A 256 -1.64 -6.64 11.12
CA ASN A 256 -2.39 -7.58 11.95
C ASN A 256 -1.46 -8.54 12.69
N PRO A 257 -1.36 -8.45 14.04
CA PRO A 257 -2.00 -7.46 14.90
C PRO A 257 -1.40 -6.06 14.72
N ARG A 258 -2.16 -5.01 15.05
CA ARG A 258 -1.66 -3.63 15.00
C ARG A 258 -0.44 -3.43 15.91
N ILE A 259 -0.49 -3.99 17.12
CA ILE A 259 0.63 -3.99 18.06
C ILE A 259 1.24 -5.38 18.09
N THR A 260 2.29 -5.55 17.32
CA THR A 260 3.06 -6.80 17.27
C THR A 260 3.85 -7.04 18.56
N PRO A 261 4.31 -8.26 18.85
CA PRO A 261 5.23 -8.53 19.95
C PRO A 261 6.47 -7.62 19.94
N PHE A 262 6.99 -7.29 18.76
CA PHE A 262 8.09 -6.36 18.55
C PHE A 262 7.77 -4.95 19.06
N LEU A 263 6.65 -4.35 18.63
CA LEU A 263 6.24 -3.03 19.09
C LEU A 263 5.81 -3.02 20.56
N ALA A 264 5.18 -4.09 21.05
CA ALA A 264 4.81 -4.22 22.45
C ALA A 264 6.04 -4.16 23.38
N THR A 265 7.09 -4.90 23.02
CA THR A 265 8.36 -4.90 23.76
C THR A 265 9.05 -3.53 23.68
N ALA A 266 9.07 -2.91 22.48
CA ALA A 266 9.62 -1.58 22.29
C ALA A 266 8.94 -0.53 23.19
N ARG A 267 7.59 -0.53 23.25
CA ARG A 267 6.82 0.36 24.14
C ARG A 267 7.14 0.17 25.61
N GLN A 268 7.26 -1.09 26.06
CA GLN A 268 7.63 -1.39 27.46
C GLN A 268 9.02 -0.85 27.81
N ARG A 269 9.91 -0.72 26.83
CA ARG A 269 11.25 -0.16 26.98
C ARG A 269 11.31 1.37 26.82
N GLY A 270 10.16 2.00 26.54
CA GLY A 270 10.05 3.46 26.38
C GLY A 270 10.42 3.98 25.00
N CYS A 271 10.58 3.11 23.99
CA CYS A 271 10.91 3.51 22.64
C CYS A 271 9.69 4.18 21.95
N PRO A 272 9.90 5.22 21.13
CA PRO A 272 8.90 5.69 20.20
C PRO A 272 8.55 4.60 19.17
N VAL A 273 7.26 4.42 18.86
CA VAL A 273 6.85 3.35 17.93
C VAL A 273 5.98 3.87 16.82
N VAL A 274 6.11 3.26 15.63
CA VAL A 274 5.27 3.47 14.44
C VAL A 274 4.73 2.11 14.02
N ASP A 275 3.41 1.99 13.94
CA ASP A 275 2.74 0.73 13.57
C ASP A 275 2.42 0.67 12.07
N GLY A 276 2.22 -0.55 11.57
CA GLY A 276 1.94 -0.79 10.15
C GLY A 276 0.58 -0.29 9.68
N VAL A 277 -0.37 -0.09 10.60
CA VAL A 277 -1.69 0.49 10.26
C VAL A 277 -1.54 1.94 9.86
N GLU A 278 -0.68 2.71 10.55
CA GLU A 278 -0.40 4.08 10.16
C GLU A 278 0.21 4.17 8.76
N MET A 279 1.17 3.29 8.44
CA MET A 279 1.71 3.18 7.09
C MET A 279 0.61 2.83 6.07
N LEU A 280 -0.26 1.86 6.38
CA LEU A 280 -1.36 1.44 5.50
C LEU A 280 -2.32 2.60 5.20
N VAL A 281 -2.68 3.41 6.19
CA VAL A 281 -3.50 4.61 6.01
C VAL A 281 -2.84 5.58 5.04
N GLN A 282 -1.56 5.89 5.23
CA GLN A 282 -0.85 6.86 4.40
C GLN A 282 -0.71 6.42 2.94
N LEU A 283 -0.42 5.13 2.68
CA LEU A 283 -0.35 4.63 1.32
C LEU A 283 -1.73 4.50 0.66
N ALA A 284 -2.75 4.09 1.41
CA ALA A 284 -4.10 3.92 0.89
C ALA A 284 -4.75 5.25 0.49
N MET A 285 -4.50 6.33 1.24
CA MET A 285 -4.95 7.67 0.88
C MET A 285 -4.39 8.10 -0.48
N GLN A 286 -3.11 7.88 -0.75
CA GLN A 286 -2.49 8.24 -2.03
C GLN A 286 -3.08 7.42 -3.19
N ILE A 287 -3.29 6.12 -2.98
CA ILE A 287 -3.90 5.22 -3.96
C ILE A 287 -5.35 5.66 -4.24
N PHE A 288 -6.12 5.95 -3.20
CA PHE A 288 -7.50 6.41 -3.32
C PHE A 288 -7.60 7.70 -4.14
N GLU A 289 -6.79 8.70 -3.83
CA GLU A 289 -6.76 9.97 -4.57
C GLU A 289 -6.42 9.74 -6.05
N GLN A 290 -5.44 8.90 -6.33
CA GLN A 290 -5.04 8.62 -7.72
C GLN A 290 -6.10 7.86 -8.52
N TRP A 291 -6.81 6.91 -7.89
CA TRP A 291 -7.85 6.15 -8.56
C TRP A 291 -9.14 6.95 -8.75
N THR A 292 -9.51 7.78 -7.78
CA THR A 292 -10.82 8.45 -7.72
C THR A 292 -10.79 9.92 -8.13
N GLY A 293 -9.64 10.59 -7.98
CA GLY A 293 -9.51 12.04 -8.10
C GLY A 293 -10.08 12.83 -6.92
N VAL A 294 -10.48 12.14 -5.83
CA VAL A 294 -11.04 12.75 -4.62
C VAL A 294 -9.94 12.90 -3.58
N THR A 295 -9.75 14.11 -3.05
CA THR A 295 -8.78 14.34 -1.97
C THR A 295 -9.25 13.68 -0.68
N PRO A 296 -8.45 12.76 -0.09
CA PRO A 296 -8.83 12.01 1.08
C PRO A 296 -8.65 12.79 2.38
N GLU A 297 -9.48 12.48 3.37
CA GLU A 297 -9.31 12.91 4.75
C GLU A 297 -8.74 11.77 5.59
N GLU A 298 -7.61 12.00 6.26
CA GLU A 298 -6.91 10.96 7.03
C GLU A 298 -7.78 10.31 8.09
N GLY A 299 -8.57 11.10 8.83
CA GLY A 299 -9.46 10.58 9.87
C GLY A 299 -10.53 9.62 9.35
N VAL A 300 -10.93 9.71 8.06
CA VAL A 300 -11.85 8.76 7.42
C VAL A 300 -11.18 7.40 7.27
N PHE A 301 -9.93 7.37 6.76
CA PHE A 301 -9.17 6.15 6.60
C PHE A 301 -8.79 5.50 7.92
N GLN A 302 -8.42 6.29 8.93
CA GLN A 302 -8.13 5.79 10.27
C GLN A 302 -9.34 5.08 10.90
N ARG A 303 -10.54 5.67 10.81
CA ARG A 303 -11.77 5.01 11.29
C ARG A 303 -12.09 3.74 10.51
N ALA A 304 -12.02 3.83 9.17
CA ALA A 304 -12.32 2.69 8.30
C ALA A 304 -11.41 1.49 8.56
N VAL A 305 -10.10 1.70 8.77
CA VAL A 305 -9.17 0.60 9.07
C VAL A 305 -9.39 0.06 10.49
N ALA A 306 -9.70 0.91 11.48
CA ALA A 306 -10.00 0.47 12.83
C ALA A 306 -11.25 -0.44 12.86
N GLU A 307 -12.32 -0.03 12.16
CA GLU A 307 -13.52 -0.86 11.98
C GLU A 307 -13.20 -2.19 11.27
N ALA A 308 -12.38 -2.14 10.23
CA ALA A 308 -11.97 -3.33 9.47
C ALA A 308 -11.16 -4.34 10.32
N LEU A 309 -10.39 -3.83 11.30
CA LEU A 309 -9.63 -4.64 12.27
C LEU A 309 -10.45 -5.05 13.49
N GLY A 310 -11.68 -4.55 13.66
CA GLY A 310 -12.51 -4.83 14.83
C GLY A 310 -12.08 -4.06 16.08
N GLU A 311 -11.42 -2.92 15.92
CA GLU A 311 -10.95 -2.03 16.99
C GLU A 311 -11.94 -0.88 17.30
N GLY A 312 -13.14 -0.89 16.70
CA GLY A 312 -14.18 0.13 16.81
C GLY A 312 -15.17 -0.09 17.94
#